data_2ca02da1e5d94ed3192c34b0e9e8e8d7
#
_entry.id   2ca02da1e5d94ed3192c34b0e9e8e8d7
#
_cell.length_a   1.000
_cell.length_b   1.000
_cell.length_c   1.000
_cell.angle_alpha   90.00
_cell.angle_beta   90.00
_cell.angle_gamma   90.00
#
_symmetry.space_group_name_H-M   'P 1'
#
loop_
_entity.id
_entity.type
_entity.pdbx_description
1 polymer ?
#
loop_
_entity_poly.entity_id
_entity_poly.type
_entity_poly.pdbx_seq_one_letter_code
_entity_poly.pdbx_strand_id
1 'polypeptide(L)'
;MLNPSRRVVLTAALGTALPAGTAADPVSRLRALERAHRARLGVFARDTGSGARVRYRAGELFPMCSVFKTLAVAAVLRDLDEAVLAEVVHYDEGDVERSGGAPVTGKPENLASGMTVAELCGAAISYSDNTAANLLLEQLGGPVAVTRLSRSLGDEVTRLDRWEPELNSAEPGRVTDTTSPSAIGTGYARLVLGGALDDADRRRLTGWLRANTTGGERIRAGLPGDWTVGDKTGTGGHGTANDVAIAWPPGRAPVVVAVLSTRSEASAEPDSALVRAAAEVVADAFTRGRA
;
A
#
# COMPACT_ATOMS: atom_id res chain seq x y z
N MET A 1 90.33 6.08 2.92
CA MET A 1 89.20 6.93 3.38
C MET A 1 87.92 6.23 2.86
N LEU A 2 87.22 5.57 3.76
CA LEU A 2 86.06 4.75 3.43
C LEU A 2 84.80 5.58 3.68
N ASN A 3 83.90 5.65 2.65
CA ASN A 3 82.68 6.41 2.66
C ASN A 3 81.52 5.52 3.25
N PRO A 4 80.77 5.93 4.26
CA PRO A 4 79.66 5.10 4.82
C PRO A 4 78.39 5.25 4.02
N SER A 5 77.85 4.11 3.59
CA SER A 5 76.59 3.95 2.89
C SER A 5 75.41 4.34 3.81
N ARG A 6 74.57 5.28 3.36
CA ARG A 6 73.28 5.61 3.97
C ARG A 6 72.24 4.52 3.64
N ARG A 7 71.83 3.77 4.64
CA ARG A 7 70.62 2.90 4.55
C ARG A 7 69.37 3.76 4.62
N VAL A 8 68.58 3.75 3.56
CA VAL A 8 67.21 4.28 3.54
C VAL A 8 66.31 3.21 4.14
N VAL A 9 65.69 3.52 5.26
CA VAL A 9 64.64 2.68 5.86
C VAL A 9 63.31 3.13 5.25
N LEU A 10 62.71 2.28 4.36
CA LEU A 10 61.37 2.45 3.90
C LEU A 10 60.41 1.98 5.01
N THR A 11 59.73 2.88 5.67
CA THR A 11 58.60 2.59 6.56
C THR A 11 57.35 2.38 5.69
N ALA A 12 56.93 1.12 5.52
CA ALA A 12 55.63 0.80 4.92
C ALA A 12 54.52 1.12 5.94
N ALA A 13 53.74 2.15 5.66
CA ALA A 13 52.52 2.42 6.39
C ALA A 13 51.46 1.40 5.98
N LEU A 14 51.18 0.40 6.83
CA LEU A 14 50.00 -0.44 6.70
C LEU A 14 48.75 0.44 6.97
N GLY A 15 48.10 0.88 5.92
CA GLY A 15 46.75 1.46 6.00
C GLY A 15 45.76 0.35 6.36
N THR A 16 45.31 0.32 7.61
CA THR A 16 44.15 -0.50 8.02
C THR A 16 42.91 0.09 7.36
N ALA A 17 42.46 -0.52 6.25
CA ALA A 17 41.12 -0.27 5.72
C ALA A 17 40.12 -0.68 6.78
N LEU A 18 39.41 0.32 7.36
CA LEU A 18 38.26 0.06 8.18
C LEU A 18 37.23 -0.74 7.35
N PRO A 19 36.68 -1.85 7.86
CA PRO A 19 35.66 -2.57 7.13
C PRO A 19 34.49 -1.62 6.91
N ALA A 20 34.09 -1.44 5.63
CA ALA A 20 32.86 -0.74 5.31
C ALA A 20 31.73 -1.41 6.09
N GLY A 21 31.13 -0.67 7.02
CA GLY A 21 30.09 -1.18 7.89
C GLY A 21 29.00 -1.82 7.02
N THR A 22 28.78 -3.12 7.19
CA THR A 22 27.68 -3.83 6.51
C THR A 22 26.40 -3.13 6.89
N ALA A 23 25.75 -2.51 5.90
CA ALA A 23 24.46 -1.87 6.12
C ALA A 23 23.54 -2.90 6.80
N ALA A 24 22.90 -2.50 7.91
CA ALA A 24 22.03 -3.40 8.66
C ALA A 24 20.99 -4.00 7.72
N ASP A 25 20.76 -5.31 7.88
CA ASP A 25 19.80 -6.06 7.10
C ASP A 25 18.39 -5.40 7.16
N PRO A 26 17.60 -5.40 6.05
CA PRO A 26 16.30 -4.73 6.00
C PRO A 26 15.36 -5.10 7.15
N VAL A 27 15.33 -6.38 7.58
CA VAL A 27 14.49 -6.85 8.67
C VAL A 27 14.89 -6.22 10.00
N SER A 28 16.18 -6.10 10.26
CA SER A 28 16.71 -5.44 11.47
C SER A 28 16.37 -3.95 11.50
N ARG A 29 16.43 -3.27 10.35
CA ARG A 29 16.01 -1.87 10.21
C ARG A 29 14.51 -1.69 10.47
N LEU A 30 13.66 -2.53 9.88
CA LEU A 30 12.20 -2.51 10.10
C LEU A 30 11.84 -2.78 11.57
N ARG A 31 12.54 -3.73 12.22
CA ARG A 31 12.38 -3.97 13.68
C ARG A 31 12.78 -2.76 14.52
N ALA A 32 13.80 -2.02 14.11
CA ALA A 32 14.20 -0.80 14.80
C ALA A 32 13.15 0.32 14.64
N LEU A 33 12.57 0.48 13.45
CA LEU A 33 11.46 1.42 13.19
C LEU A 33 10.23 1.06 14.03
N GLU A 34 9.81 -0.20 14.06
CA GLU A 34 8.69 -0.68 14.88
C GLU A 34 8.83 -0.27 16.36
N ARG A 35 10.03 -0.47 16.92
CA ARG A 35 10.31 -0.07 18.31
C ARG A 35 10.34 1.46 18.51
N ALA A 36 11.01 2.18 17.61
CA ALA A 36 11.14 3.64 17.70
C ALA A 36 9.79 4.35 17.64
N HIS A 37 8.89 3.85 16.80
CA HIS A 37 7.55 4.41 16.60
C HIS A 37 6.50 3.81 17.55
N ARG A 38 6.86 2.85 18.41
CA ARG A 38 5.93 2.15 19.33
C ARG A 38 4.67 1.64 18.62
N ALA A 39 4.85 1.13 17.42
CA ALA A 39 3.77 0.62 16.57
C ALA A 39 4.03 -0.83 16.24
N ARG A 40 3.00 -1.58 15.88
CA ARG A 40 3.11 -2.87 15.23
C ARG A 40 3.20 -2.61 13.73
N LEU A 41 4.28 -3.07 13.09
CA LEU A 41 4.61 -2.82 11.68
C LEU A 41 4.64 -4.14 10.90
N GLY A 42 3.95 -4.19 9.77
CA GLY A 42 4.01 -5.29 8.81
C GLY A 42 4.46 -4.79 7.44
N VAL A 43 5.43 -5.47 6.84
CA VAL A 43 5.97 -5.10 5.52
C VAL A 43 6.09 -6.33 4.62
N PHE A 44 5.59 -6.18 3.41
CA PHE A 44 5.89 -7.08 2.30
C PHE A 44 6.29 -6.26 1.09
N ALA A 45 7.46 -6.58 0.52
CA ALA A 45 7.85 -6.02 -0.77
C ALA A 45 8.47 -7.09 -1.66
N ARG A 46 8.27 -6.94 -2.98
CA ARG A 46 8.81 -7.83 -4.01
C ARG A 46 9.25 -7.04 -5.24
N ASP A 47 10.50 -7.17 -5.61
CA ASP A 47 11.00 -6.82 -6.94
C ASP A 47 10.56 -7.93 -7.91
N THR A 48 9.70 -7.60 -8.89
CA THR A 48 9.12 -8.60 -9.78
C THR A 48 10.10 -9.11 -10.83
N GLY A 49 11.18 -8.37 -11.10
CA GLY A 49 12.22 -8.78 -12.05
C GLY A 49 13.21 -9.78 -11.46
N SER A 50 13.74 -9.49 -10.27
CA SER A 50 14.70 -10.36 -9.59
C SER A 50 14.04 -11.43 -8.73
N GLY A 51 12.79 -11.23 -8.34
CA GLY A 51 12.11 -12.06 -7.36
C GLY A 51 12.54 -11.81 -5.90
N ALA A 52 13.46 -10.86 -5.66
CA ALA A 52 13.89 -10.48 -4.32
C ALA A 52 12.72 -9.99 -3.45
N ARG A 53 12.77 -10.28 -2.15
CA ARG A 53 11.67 -9.95 -1.22
C ARG A 53 12.21 -9.35 0.07
N VAL A 54 11.46 -8.39 0.62
CA VAL A 54 11.56 -7.94 2.01
C VAL A 54 10.29 -8.37 2.74
N ARG A 55 10.43 -9.03 3.87
CA ARG A 55 9.30 -9.57 4.64
C ARG A 55 9.52 -9.31 6.13
N TYR A 56 8.61 -8.55 6.72
CA TYR A 56 8.59 -8.33 8.17
C TYR A 56 7.14 -8.43 8.66
N ARG A 57 6.82 -9.35 9.57
CA ARG A 57 5.45 -9.70 9.97
C ARG A 57 4.48 -9.86 8.79
N ALA A 58 5.02 -10.26 7.64
CA ALA A 58 4.30 -10.21 6.35
C ALA A 58 3.09 -11.14 6.26
N GLY A 59 2.99 -12.15 7.13
CA GLY A 59 1.84 -13.07 7.21
C GLY A 59 0.89 -12.78 8.38
N GLU A 60 1.19 -11.79 9.22
CA GLU A 60 0.32 -11.44 10.35
C GLU A 60 -0.87 -10.58 9.90
N LEU A 61 -2.01 -10.71 10.60
CA LEU A 61 -3.22 -9.94 10.31
C LEU A 61 -3.07 -8.50 10.78
N PHE A 62 -3.51 -7.57 9.94
CA PHE A 62 -3.63 -6.15 10.23
C PHE A 62 -5.02 -5.65 9.82
N PRO A 63 -5.59 -4.63 10.50
CA PRO A 63 -6.78 -3.94 10.03
C PRO A 63 -6.53 -3.41 8.62
N MET A 64 -7.46 -3.68 7.70
CA MET A 64 -7.26 -3.35 6.27
C MET A 64 -7.56 -1.88 6.01
N CYS A 65 -8.59 -1.33 6.66
CA CYS A 65 -9.09 0.00 6.37
C CYS A 65 -9.26 0.20 4.85
N SER A 66 -9.15 1.41 4.35
CA SER A 66 -9.47 1.74 2.95
C SER A 66 -8.57 1.08 1.88
N VAL A 67 -7.56 0.26 2.22
CA VAL A 67 -6.83 -0.48 1.18
C VAL A 67 -7.71 -1.53 0.49
N PHE A 68 -8.84 -1.93 1.10
CA PHE A 68 -9.83 -2.82 0.46
C PHE A 68 -10.46 -2.22 -0.79
N LYS A 69 -10.53 -0.88 -0.91
CA LYS A 69 -11.21 -0.19 -2.02
C LYS A 69 -10.65 -0.58 -3.39
N THR A 70 -9.35 -0.88 -3.45
CA THR A 70 -8.76 -1.43 -4.68
C THR A 70 -9.35 -2.80 -5.04
N LEU A 71 -9.61 -3.65 -4.05
CA LEU A 71 -10.24 -4.95 -4.28
C LEU A 71 -11.73 -4.77 -4.65
N ALA A 72 -12.45 -3.87 -3.99
CA ALA A 72 -13.84 -3.58 -4.33
C ALA A 72 -13.98 -3.08 -5.77
N VAL A 73 -13.17 -2.09 -6.17
CA VAL A 73 -13.15 -1.57 -7.54
C VAL A 73 -12.75 -2.66 -8.55
N ALA A 74 -11.76 -3.48 -8.21
CA ALA A 74 -11.39 -4.61 -9.07
C ALA A 74 -12.53 -5.64 -9.21
N ALA A 75 -13.35 -5.85 -8.18
CA ALA A 75 -14.53 -6.70 -8.27
C ALA A 75 -15.59 -6.09 -9.19
N VAL A 76 -15.83 -4.77 -9.11
CA VAL A 76 -16.72 -4.06 -10.04
C VAL A 76 -16.26 -4.26 -11.49
N LEU A 77 -14.98 -3.98 -11.77
CA LEU A 77 -14.41 -4.09 -13.11
C LEU A 77 -14.49 -5.51 -13.69
N ARG A 78 -14.31 -6.53 -12.85
CA ARG A 78 -14.24 -7.92 -13.29
C ARG A 78 -15.60 -8.60 -13.37
N ASP A 79 -16.49 -8.32 -12.41
CA ASP A 79 -17.69 -9.10 -12.15
C ASP A 79 -18.97 -8.44 -12.71
N LEU A 80 -18.92 -7.14 -13.09
CA LEU A 80 -20.03 -6.42 -13.71
C LEU A 80 -19.75 -6.16 -15.20
N ASP A 81 -20.82 -6.07 -15.98
CA ASP A 81 -20.72 -5.75 -17.41
C ASP A 81 -20.14 -4.35 -17.63
N GLU A 82 -19.37 -4.14 -18.70
CA GLU A 82 -18.78 -2.83 -19.01
C GLU A 82 -19.83 -1.70 -19.11
N ALA A 83 -21.05 -2.03 -19.56
CA ALA A 83 -22.16 -1.08 -19.63
C ALA A 83 -22.52 -0.49 -18.27
N VAL A 84 -22.37 -1.25 -17.18
CA VAL A 84 -22.65 -0.81 -15.80
C VAL A 84 -21.75 0.35 -15.39
N LEU A 85 -20.53 0.43 -15.90
CA LEU A 85 -19.62 1.54 -15.59
C LEU A 85 -20.16 2.92 -15.98
N ALA A 86 -21.05 2.98 -16.98
CA ALA A 86 -21.70 4.22 -17.42
C ALA A 86 -23.04 4.49 -16.71
N GLU A 87 -23.56 3.55 -15.93
CA GLU A 87 -24.80 3.73 -15.20
C GLU A 87 -24.64 4.76 -14.08
N VAL A 88 -25.61 5.66 -13.96
CA VAL A 88 -25.63 6.68 -12.90
C VAL A 88 -26.28 6.10 -11.66
N VAL A 89 -25.54 6.14 -10.57
CA VAL A 89 -26.04 5.80 -9.22
C VAL A 89 -26.45 7.09 -8.53
N HIS A 90 -27.72 7.17 -8.14
CA HIS A 90 -28.25 8.25 -7.31
C HIS A 90 -28.16 7.86 -5.83
N TYR A 91 -27.80 8.80 -5.01
CA TYR A 91 -27.66 8.66 -3.56
C TYR A 91 -28.01 9.98 -2.89
N ASP A 92 -28.18 10.01 -1.57
CA ASP A 92 -28.63 11.18 -0.85
C ASP A 92 -27.65 11.62 0.27
N GLU A 93 -27.98 12.72 0.95
CA GLU A 93 -27.21 13.22 2.09
C GLU A 93 -27.12 12.19 3.23
N GLY A 94 -28.14 11.34 3.42
CA GLY A 94 -28.12 10.28 4.41
C GLY A 94 -27.08 9.22 4.12
N ASP A 95 -26.81 8.88 2.85
CA ASP A 95 -25.73 7.97 2.45
C ASP A 95 -24.37 8.57 2.78
N VAL A 96 -24.22 9.87 2.53
CA VAL A 96 -22.99 10.62 2.83
C VAL A 96 -22.73 10.66 4.34
N GLU A 97 -23.74 10.99 5.14
CA GLU A 97 -23.62 11.05 6.60
C GLU A 97 -23.27 9.68 7.20
N ARG A 98 -23.93 8.61 6.73
CA ARG A 98 -23.68 7.25 7.22
C ARG A 98 -22.27 6.75 6.94
N SER A 99 -21.64 7.16 5.84
CA SER A 99 -20.34 6.66 5.41
C SER A 99 -19.14 7.31 6.13
N GLY A 100 -19.33 8.49 6.73
CA GLY A 100 -18.30 9.19 7.52
C GLY A 100 -17.14 9.78 6.73
N GLY A 101 -17.24 9.90 5.37
CA GLY A 101 -16.17 10.52 4.57
C GLY A 101 -16.51 10.53 3.08
N ALA A 102 -16.78 11.70 2.52
CA ALA A 102 -17.33 11.90 1.19
C ALA A 102 -16.71 13.09 0.44
N PRO A 103 -15.36 13.10 0.22
CA PRO A 103 -14.69 14.27 -0.37
C PRO A 103 -15.10 14.57 -1.82
N VAL A 104 -15.68 13.60 -2.51
CA VAL A 104 -16.19 13.74 -3.89
C VAL A 104 -17.71 13.58 -3.91
N THR A 105 -18.24 12.49 -3.36
CA THR A 105 -19.68 12.21 -3.35
C THR A 105 -20.48 13.24 -2.56
N GLY A 106 -19.92 13.86 -1.53
CA GLY A 106 -20.58 14.92 -0.74
C GLY A 106 -20.63 16.30 -1.42
N LYS A 107 -20.12 16.43 -2.64
CA LYS A 107 -20.23 17.71 -3.37
C LYS A 107 -21.65 17.94 -3.85
N PRO A 108 -22.18 19.20 -3.74
CA PRO A 108 -23.56 19.50 -4.12
C PRO A 108 -23.94 19.07 -5.54
N GLU A 109 -23.02 19.26 -6.50
CA GLU A 109 -23.24 18.87 -7.89
C GLU A 109 -23.40 17.34 -8.04
N ASN A 110 -22.63 16.53 -7.30
CA ASN A 110 -22.69 15.08 -7.36
C ASN A 110 -23.94 14.54 -6.62
N LEU A 111 -24.34 15.16 -5.51
CA LEU A 111 -25.59 14.84 -4.84
C LEU A 111 -26.81 15.13 -5.74
N ALA A 112 -26.78 16.22 -6.52
CA ALA A 112 -27.91 16.58 -7.37
C ALA A 112 -28.03 15.68 -8.62
N SER A 113 -26.92 15.25 -9.21
CA SER A 113 -26.89 14.51 -10.49
C SER A 113 -26.71 13.00 -10.33
N GLY A 114 -26.26 12.53 -9.17
CA GLY A 114 -25.65 11.20 -9.04
C GLY A 114 -24.27 11.14 -9.68
N MET A 115 -23.65 9.98 -9.62
CA MET A 115 -22.34 9.70 -10.23
C MET A 115 -22.38 8.38 -10.98
N THR A 116 -21.66 8.27 -12.08
CA THR A 116 -21.49 7.00 -12.77
C THR A 116 -20.68 6.02 -11.91
N VAL A 117 -20.89 4.71 -12.10
CA VAL A 117 -20.10 3.68 -11.41
C VAL A 117 -18.60 3.88 -11.65
N ALA A 118 -18.18 4.28 -12.85
CA ALA A 118 -16.78 4.59 -13.13
C ALA A 118 -16.25 5.78 -12.32
N GLU A 119 -17.05 6.84 -12.15
CA GLU A 119 -16.69 8.00 -11.31
C GLU A 119 -16.61 7.61 -9.83
N LEU A 120 -17.53 6.76 -9.34
CA LEU A 120 -17.46 6.20 -7.98
C LEU A 120 -16.20 5.36 -7.78
N CYS A 121 -15.79 4.54 -8.74
CA CYS A 121 -14.53 3.81 -8.70
C CYS A 121 -13.33 4.76 -8.57
N GLY A 122 -13.29 5.81 -9.38
CA GLY A 122 -12.27 6.84 -9.30
C GLY A 122 -12.24 7.56 -7.96
N ALA A 123 -13.42 7.95 -7.42
CA ALA A 123 -13.56 8.60 -6.12
C ALA A 123 -13.10 7.69 -4.97
N ALA A 124 -13.49 6.42 -4.97
CA ALA A 124 -13.11 5.44 -3.95
C ALA A 124 -11.59 5.22 -3.89
N ILE A 125 -10.90 5.17 -5.04
CA ILE A 125 -9.46 4.94 -5.08
C ILE A 125 -8.68 6.25 -4.89
N SER A 126 -8.93 7.26 -5.74
CA SER A 126 -8.07 8.44 -5.81
C SER A 126 -8.26 9.40 -4.63
N TYR A 127 -9.45 9.42 -4.02
CA TYR A 127 -9.77 10.30 -2.90
C TYR A 127 -10.14 9.55 -1.62
N SER A 128 -10.17 8.22 -1.69
CA SER A 128 -10.58 7.37 -0.57
C SER A 128 -12.02 7.63 -0.09
N ASP A 129 -12.92 8.05 -0.98
CA ASP A 129 -14.31 8.37 -0.70
C ASP A 129 -15.05 7.13 -0.14
N ASN A 130 -15.63 7.27 1.07
CA ASN A 130 -16.28 6.17 1.77
C ASN A 130 -17.68 5.90 1.21
N THR A 131 -18.43 6.95 0.88
CA THR A 131 -19.76 6.81 0.26
C THR A 131 -19.62 6.09 -1.08
N ALA A 132 -18.68 6.52 -1.91
CA ALA A 132 -18.41 5.84 -3.17
C ALA A 132 -18.10 4.35 -2.97
N ALA A 133 -17.27 4.02 -1.96
CA ALA A 133 -16.96 2.63 -1.65
C ALA A 133 -18.20 1.83 -1.22
N ASN A 134 -19.06 2.39 -0.35
CA ASN A 134 -20.28 1.72 0.07
C ASN A 134 -21.24 1.50 -1.10
N LEU A 135 -21.46 2.51 -1.95
CA LEU A 135 -22.30 2.39 -3.15
C LEU A 135 -21.79 1.29 -4.10
N LEU A 136 -20.47 1.18 -4.28
CA LEU A 136 -19.86 0.10 -5.07
C LEU A 136 -20.05 -1.28 -4.41
N LEU A 137 -19.93 -1.36 -3.08
CA LEU A 137 -20.21 -2.60 -2.35
C LEU A 137 -21.70 -3.02 -2.49
N GLU A 138 -22.64 -2.07 -2.51
CA GLU A 138 -24.06 -2.34 -2.78
C GLU A 138 -24.25 -2.98 -4.16
N GLN A 139 -23.62 -2.44 -5.20
CA GLN A 139 -23.65 -3.03 -6.56
C GLN A 139 -23.12 -4.46 -6.58
N LEU A 140 -22.19 -4.80 -5.70
CA LEU A 140 -21.57 -6.11 -5.59
C LEU A 140 -22.32 -7.10 -4.67
N GLY A 141 -23.39 -6.65 -4.00
CA GLY A 141 -24.14 -7.43 -3.02
C GLY A 141 -23.48 -7.50 -1.64
N GLY A 142 -22.70 -6.48 -1.26
CA GLY A 142 -22.15 -6.25 0.06
C GLY A 142 -20.66 -6.54 0.24
N PRO A 143 -20.11 -6.29 1.44
CA PRO A 143 -18.70 -6.41 1.76
C PRO A 143 -18.07 -7.77 1.42
N VAL A 144 -18.85 -8.85 1.53
CA VAL A 144 -18.39 -10.22 1.24
C VAL A 144 -17.87 -10.38 -0.21
N ALA A 145 -18.23 -9.49 -1.12
CA ALA A 145 -17.72 -9.49 -2.50
C ALA A 145 -16.19 -9.32 -2.55
N VAL A 146 -15.64 -8.48 -1.68
CA VAL A 146 -14.18 -8.30 -1.53
C VAL A 146 -13.51 -9.61 -1.08
N THR A 147 -14.14 -10.32 -0.14
CA THR A 147 -13.67 -11.63 0.30
C THR A 147 -13.72 -12.64 -0.84
N ARG A 148 -14.83 -12.69 -1.62
CA ARG A 148 -14.95 -13.57 -2.79
C ARG A 148 -13.88 -13.29 -3.85
N LEU A 149 -13.65 -12.00 -4.17
CA LEU A 149 -12.56 -11.62 -5.07
C LEU A 149 -11.22 -12.13 -4.55
N SER A 150 -10.90 -11.85 -3.28
CA SER A 150 -9.64 -12.30 -2.68
C SER A 150 -9.44 -13.81 -2.81
N ARG A 151 -10.47 -14.61 -2.51
CA ARG A 151 -10.41 -16.08 -2.66
C ARG A 151 -10.15 -16.48 -4.11
N SER A 152 -10.79 -15.85 -5.09
CA SER A 152 -10.56 -16.12 -6.51
C SER A 152 -9.15 -15.76 -6.98
N LEU A 153 -8.50 -14.84 -6.27
CA LEU A 153 -7.08 -14.51 -6.43
C LEU A 153 -6.15 -15.45 -5.64
N GLY A 154 -6.66 -16.51 -5.00
CA GLY A 154 -5.87 -17.42 -4.16
C GLY A 154 -5.37 -16.79 -2.86
N ASP A 155 -6.07 -15.79 -2.35
CA ASP A 155 -5.83 -15.16 -1.05
C ASP A 155 -6.86 -15.68 -0.04
N GLU A 156 -6.42 -16.58 0.85
CA GLU A 156 -7.23 -17.19 1.89
C GLU A 156 -7.29 -16.33 3.19
N VAL A 157 -6.60 -15.19 3.21
CA VAL A 157 -6.40 -14.36 4.42
C VAL A 157 -7.32 -13.17 4.45
N THR A 158 -7.35 -12.37 3.37
CA THR A 158 -8.09 -11.11 3.29
C THR A 158 -9.59 -11.35 3.41
N ARG A 159 -10.24 -10.58 4.27
CA ARG A 159 -11.70 -10.58 4.44
C ARG A 159 -12.24 -9.20 4.75
N LEU A 160 -13.40 -8.88 4.18
CA LEU A 160 -14.20 -7.69 4.48
C LEU A 160 -15.57 -8.14 4.97
N ASP A 161 -15.99 -7.62 6.12
CA ASP A 161 -17.18 -8.04 6.83
C ASP A 161 -18.17 -6.88 7.04
N ARG A 162 -17.63 -5.67 7.20
CA ARG A 162 -18.40 -4.47 7.57
C ARG A 162 -18.31 -3.40 6.48
N TRP A 163 -19.17 -2.40 6.61
CA TRP A 163 -19.24 -1.24 5.75
C TRP A 163 -18.35 -0.09 6.25
N GLU A 164 -18.14 0.93 5.44
CA GLU A 164 -17.64 2.21 5.93
C GLU A 164 -18.73 2.90 6.78
N PRO A 165 -18.39 3.52 7.93
CA PRO A 165 -17.06 3.69 8.47
C PRO A 165 -16.64 2.61 9.48
N GLU A 166 -17.50 1.67 9.87
CA GLU A 166 -17.30 0.72 10.99
C GLU A 166 -16.08 -0.19 10.78
N LEU A 167 -15.76 -0.53 9.52
CA LEU A 167 -14.60 -1.37 9.18
C LEU A 167 -13.26 -0.74 9.64
N ASN A 168 -13.23 0.58 9.89
CA ASN A 168 -12.03 1.31 10.29
C ASN A 168 -11.80 1.35 11.81
N SER A 169 -12.62 0.68 12.62
CA SER A 169 -12.47 0.68 14.09
C SER A 169 -11.13 0.08 14.57
N ALA A 170 -10.58 -0.88 13.83
CA ALA A 170 -9.22 -1.41 13.93
C ALA A 170 -8.82 -1.94 15.32
N GLU A 171 -9.75 -2.46 16.11
CA GLU A 171 -9.51 -2.94 17.47
C GLU A 171 -8.48 -4.08 17.48
N PRO A 172 -7.50 -4.04 18.42
CA PRO A 172 -6.51 -5.09 18.55
C PRO A 172 -7.14 -6.48 18.74
N GLY A 173 -6.63 -7.47 18.02
CA GLY A 173 -7.10 -8.86 18.08
C GLY A 173 -8.37 -9.15 17.27
N ARG A 174 -9.03 -8.16 16.70
CA ARG A 174 -10.16 -8.38 15.79
C ARG A 174 -9.66 -9.03 14.48
N VAL A 175 -10.41 -10.01 13.98
CA VAL A 175 -10.08 -10.73 12.73
C VAL A 175 -10.94 -10.29 11.55
N THR A 176 -12.05 -9.56 11.80
CA THR A 176 -12.89 -8.98 10.75
C THR A 176 -12.19 -7.79 10.10
N ASP A 177 -12.43 -7.58 8.80
CA ASP A 177 -11.89 -6.47 8.01
C ASP A 177 -10.35 -6.42 8.02
N THR A 178 -9.73 -7.59 7.95
CA THR A 178 -8.27 -7.72 8.02
C THR A 178 -7.67 -8.34 6.77
N THR A 179 -6.38 -8.06 6.60
CA THR A 179 -5.50 -8.68 5.61
C THR A 179 -4.12 -8.90 6.22
N SER A 180 -3.19 -9.49 5.47
CA SER A 180 -1.77 -9.47 5.79
C SER A 180 -0.98 -8.70 4.72
N PRO A 181 0.20 -8.13 5.05
CA PRO A 181 1.02 -7.45 4.05
C PRO A 181 1.30 -8.29 2.80
N SER A 182 1.56 -9.59 2.97
CA SER A 182 1.82 -10.49 1.83
C SER A 182 0.56 -10.80 1.01
N ALA A 183 -0.60 -10.92 1.65
CA ALA A 183 -1.85 -11.19 0.97
C ALA A 183 -2.27 -10.00 0.11
N ILE A 184 -2.40 -8.83 0.72
CA ILE A 184 -2.83 -7.62 0.00
C ILE A 184 -1.83 -7.20 -1.09
N GLY A 185 -0.53 -7.24 -0.82
CA GLY A 185 0.50 -6.92 -1.81
C GLY A 185 0.48 -7.90 -2.99
N THR A 186 0.26 -9.19 -2.75
CA THR A 186 0.12 -10.18 -3.82
C THR A 186 -1.18 -9.97 -4.61
N GLY A 187 -2.28 -9.62 -3.95
CA GLY A 187 -3.55 -9.26 -4.59
C GLY A 187 -3.38 -8.10 -5.57
N TYR A 188 -2.78 -7.01 -5.13
CA TYR A 188 -2.47 -5.85 -5.99
C TYR A 188 -1.59 -6.23 -7.18
N ALA A 189 -0.56 -7.05 -6.96
CA ALA A 189 0.28 -7.52 -8.06
C ALA A 189 -0.51 -8.33 -9.11
N ARG A 190 -1.43 -9.19 -8.70
CA ARG A 190 -2.28 -9.97 -9.62
C ARG A 190 -3.25 -9.10 -10.40
N LEU A 191 -3.78 -8.04 -9.78
CA LEU A 191 -4.71 -7.09 -10.39
C LEU A 191 -4.01 -6.12 -11.35
N VAL A 192 -2.85 -5.58 -10.98
CA VAL A 192 -2.18 -4.49 -11.70
C VAL A 192 -1.12 -5.01 -12.69
N LEU A 193 -0.47 -6.13 -12.37
CA LEU A 193 0.65 -6.68 -13.16
C LEU A 193 0.34 -8.06 -13.77
N GLY A 194 -0.69 -8.73 -13.26
CA GLY A 194 -1.10 -10.07 -13.71
C GLY A 194 -2.28 -10.05 -14.67
N GLY A 195 -2.85 -11.24 -14.90
CA GLY A 195 -4.00 -11.47 -15.78
C GLY A 195 -5.34 -11.59 -15.02
N ALA A 196 -5.47 -11.03 -13.81
CA ALA A 196 -6.72 -11.11 -13.04
C ALA A 196 -7.81 -10.16 -13.56
N LEU A 197 -7.41 -9.11 -14.27
CA LEU A 197 -8.27 -8.21 -15.04
C LEU A 197 -7.83 -8.22 -16.49
N ASP A 198 -8.74 -7.91 -17.39
CA ASP A 198 -8.39 -7.64 -18.78
C ASP A 198 -7.51 -6.37 -18.92
N ASP A 199 -7.03 -6.10 -20.12
CA ASP A 199 -6.10 -4.99 -20.37
C ASP A 199 -6.74 -3.62 -20.18
N ALA A 200 -8.04 -3.45 -20.48
CA ALA A 200 -8.75 -2.19 -20.35
C ALA A 200 -8.97 -1.86 -18.86
N ASP A 201 -9.47 -2.81 -18.11
CA ASP A 201 -9.76 -2.67 -16.69
C ASP A 201 -8.50 -2.53 -15.84
N ARG A 202 -7.44 -3.27 -16.21
CA ARG A 202 -6.13 -3.10 -15.57
C ARG A 202 -5.58 -1.68 -15.79
N ARG A 203 -5.75 -1.11 -16.99
CA ARG A 203 -5.36 0.30 -17.26
C ARG A 203 -6.20 1.29 -16.44
N ARG A 204 -7.53 1.09 -16.35
CA ARG A 204 -8.43 1.93 -15.54
C ARG A 204 -8.00 1.91 -14.07
N LEU A 205 -7.88 0.72 -13.48
CA LEU A 205 -7.47 0.55 -12.09
C LEU A 205 -6.10 1.19 -11.82
N THR A 206 -5.12 0.93 -12.68
CA THR A 206 -3.78 1.51 -12.58
C THR A 206 -3.81 3.03 -12.68
N GLY A 207 -4.64 3.58 -13.57
CA GLY A 207 -4.85 5.02 -13.73
C GLY A 207 -5.35 5.66 -12.43
N TRP A 208 -6.37 5.12 -11.79
CA TRP A 208 -6.91 5.62 -10.52
C TRP A 208 -5.92 5.50 -9.36
N LEU A 209 -5.16 4.38 -9.26
CA LEU A 209 -4.11 4.21 -8.25
C LEU A 209 -2.99 5.25 -8.42
N ARG A 210 -2.59 5.54 -9.66
CA ARG A 210 -1.59 6.58 -9.94
C ARG A 210 -2.09 8.00 -9.63
N ALA A 211 -3.39 8.23 -9.79
CA ALA A 211 -4.06 9.49 -9.48
C ALA A 211 -4.40 9.65 -7.98
N ASN A 212 -4.06 8.68 -7.12
CA ASN A 212 -4.31 8.77 -5.69
C ASN A 212 -3.70 10.02 -5.08
N THR A 213 -4.51 10.78 -4.34
CA THR A 213 -4.14 12.05 -3.70
C THR A 213 -3.77 11.88 -2.23
N THR A 214 -4.02 10.72 -1.62
CA THR A 214 -3.90 10.51 -0.17
C THR A 214 -2.56 9.90 0.25
N GLY A 215 -1.71 9.46 -0.70
CA GLY A 215 -0.46 8.73 -0.43
C GLY A 215 0.83 9.56 -0.41
N GLY A 216 0.74 10.90 -0.58
CA GLY A 216 1.89 11.77 -0.77
C GLY A 216 2.94 11.73 0.34
N GLU A 217 2.53 11.42 1.59
CA GLU A 217 3.41 11.39 2.76
C GLU A 217 3.83 9.96 3.19
N ARG A 218 3.39 8.92 2.48
CA ARG A 218 3.60 7.51 2.84
C ARG A 218 4.59 6.83 1.89
N ILE A 219 4.21 5.74 1.22
CA ILE A 219 5.13 4.98 0.34
C ILE A 219 5.74 5.88 -0.73
N ARG A 220 4.96 6.77 -1.36
CA ARG A 220 5.48 7.70 -2.38
C ARG A 220 6.65 8.54 -1.87
N ALA A 221 6.55 9.07 -0.65
CA ALA A 221 7.60 9.89 -0.04
C ALA A 221 8.87 9.10 0.35
N GLY A 222 8.76 7.79 0.50
CA GLY A 222 9.88 6.92 0.88
C GLY A 222 10.57 6.23 -0.31
N LEU A 223 10.00 6.34 -1.52
CA LEU A 223 10.60 5.80 -2.75
C LEU A 223 11.39 6.88 -3.51
N PRO A 224 12.36 6.52 -4.36
CA PRO A 224 13.05 7.48 -5.22
C PRO A 224 12.06 8.30 -6.06
N GLY A 225 12.29 9.61 -6.18
CA GLY A 225 11.38 10.55 -6.81
C GLY A 225 11.16 10.36 -8.32
N ASP A 226 12.02 9.58 -8.97
CA ASP A 226 11.91 9.20 -10.38
C ASP A 226 11.04 7.94 -10.60
N TRP A 227 10.59 7.27 -9.53
CA TRP A 227 9.70 6.12 -9.66
C TRP A 227 8.26 6.58 -9.85
N THR A 228 7.57 6.01 -10.82
CA THR A 228 6.11 6.16 -10.90
C THR A 228 5.48 5.25 -9.86
N VAL A 229 4.51 5.76 -9.08
CA VAL A 229 3.84 5.00 -8.01
C VAL A 229 2.33 5.06 -8.19
N GLY A 230 1.68 3.92 -8.11
CA GLY A 230 0.22 3.79 -7.96
C GLY A 230 -0.07 3.12 -6.63
N ASP A 231 -0.79 3.79 -5.73
CA ASP A 231 -1.00 3.34 -4.36
C ASP A 231 -2.42 3.54 -3.87
N LYS A 232 -2.76 2.87 -2.79
CA LYS A 232 -3.97 3.10 -2.01
C LYS A 232 -3.65 3.08 -0.54
N THR A 233 -4.00 4.16 0.14
CA THR A 233 -3.86 4.29 1.59
C THR A 233 -5.02 3.68 2.36
N GLY A 234 -4.79 3.38 3.64
CA GLY A 234 -5.81 3.04 4.62
C GLY A 234 -5.51 3.72 5.95
N THR A 235 -6.53 4.26 6.59
CA THR A 235 -6.39 4.96 7.88
C THR A 235 -7.58 4.59 8.75
N GLY A 236 -7.36 4.35 10.04
CA GLY A 236 -8.41 3.95 10.97
C GLY A 236 -8.02 4.15 12.42
N GLY A 237 -8.83 3.67 13.33
CA GLY A 237 -8.59 3.69 14.76
C GLY A 237 -7.27 3.02 15.15
N HIS A 238 -6.89 3.16 16.41
CA HIS A 238 -5.64 2.59 16.94
C HIS A 238 -4.40 3.01 16.15
N GLY A 239 -4.36 4.26 15.66
CA GLY A 239 -3.24 4.79 14.89
C GLY A 239 -2.91 4.00 13.63
N THR A 240 -3.91 3.30 13.05
CA THR A 240 -3.73 2.51 11.84
C THR A 240 -3.37 3.39 10.66
N ALA A 241 -2.20 3.14 10.07
CA ALA A 241 -1.70 3.81 8.87
C ALA A 241 -1.14 2.76 7.91
N ASN A 242 -1.85 2.55 6.82
CA ASN A 242 -1.54 1.56 5.80
C ASN A 242 -1.26 2.24 4.46
N ASP A 243 -0.42 1.61 3.66
CA ASP A 243 -0.29 1.97 2.25
C ASP A 243 0.14 0.73 1.44
N VAL A 244 -0.46 0.54 0.27
CA VAL A 244 -0.15 -0.56 -0.65
C VAL A 244 0.06 0.00 -2.04
N ALA A 245 1.20 -0.30 -2.64
CA ALA A 245 1.64 0.31 -3.89
C ALA A 245 2.20 -0.71 -4.89
N ILE A 246 2.03 -0.37 -6.16
CA ILE A 246 2.87 -0.83 -7.25
C ILE A 246 3.73 0.36 -7.68
N ALA A 247 5.03 0.17 -7.70
CA ALA A 247 6.00 1.18 -8.12
C ALA A 247 6.73 0.72 -9.38
N TRP A 248 6.91 1.63 -10.33
CA TRP A 248 7.61 1.39 -11.60
C TRP A 248 8.90 2.20 -11.62
N PRO A 249 10.05 1.58 -11.24
CA PRO A 249 11.36 2.20 -11.41
C PRO A 249 11.70 2.39 -12.89
N PRO A 250 12.40 3.47 -13.29
CA PRO A 250 12.83 3.65 -14.67
C PRO A 250 13.68 2.49 -15.18
N GLY A 251 13.33 1.93 -16.35
CA GLY A 251 14.07 0.85 -17.00
C GLY A 251 14.15 -0.47 -16.23
N ARG A 252 13.29 -0.68 -15.22
CA ARG A 252 13.27 -1.89 -14.37
C ARG A 252 11.88 -2.48 -14.27
N ALA A 253 11.82 -3.75 -13.86
CA ALA A 253 10.56 -4.41 -13.52
C ALA A 253 9.89 -3.72 -12.31
N PRO A 254 8.54 -3.76 -12.24
CA PRO A 254 7.80 -3.18 -11.14
C PRO A 254 8.15 -3.78 -9.77
N VAL A 255 7.96 -2.97 -8.74
CA VAL A 255 8.11 -3.37 -7.33
C VAL A 255 6.75 -3.29 -6.65
N VAL A 256 6.39 -4.33 -5.92
CA VAL A 256 5.21 -4.38 -5.06
C VAL A 256 5.64 -3.98 -3.66
N VAL A 257 4.91 -3.08 -3.01
CA VAL A 257 5.17 -2.65 -1.64
C VAL A 257 3.86 -2.60 -0.85
N ALA A 258 3.79 -3.28 0.28
CA ALA A 258 2.69 -3.19 1.23
C ALA A 258 3.27 -2.89 2.62
N VAL A 259 2.85 -1.80 3.22
CA VAL A 259 3.21 -1.38 4.56
C VAL A 259 1.93 -1.19 5.36
N LEU A 260 1.75 -1.97 6.41
CA LEU A 260 0.60 -1.91 7.30
C LEU A 260 1.10 -1.64 8.72
N SER A 261 0.47 -0.71 9.43
CA SER A 261 0.84 -0.41 10.81
C SER A 261 -0.38 -0.12 11.67
N THR A 262 -0.28 -0.45 12.96
CA THR A 262 -1.32 -0.17 13.97
C THR A 262 -0.68 -0.06 15.35
N ARG A 263 -1.42 0.47 16.33
CA ARG A 263 -0.99 0.60 17.73
C ARG A 263 -2.02 -0.04 18.66
N SER A 264 -1.66 -0.23 19.92
CA SER A 264 -2.58 -0.74 20.94
C SER A 264 -3.54 0.32 21.47
N GLU A 265 -3.13 1.58 21.49
CA GLU A 265 -3.87 2.70 22.07
C GLU A 265 -4.98 3.16 21.10
N ALA A 266 -6.22 3.22 21.59
CA ALA A 266 -7.37 3.61 20.77
C ALA A 266 -7.27 5.03 20.21
N SER A 267 -6.70 5.95 21.02
CA SER A 267 -6.53 7.37 20.67
C SER A 267 -5.22 7.67 19.93
N ALA A 268 -4.44 6.65 19.55
CA ALA A 268 -3.20 6.86 18.82
C ALA A 268 -3.47 7.47 17.44
N GLU A 269 -2.64 8.45 17.06
CA GLU A 269 -2.70 9.05 15.73
C GLU A 269 -2.00 8.18 14.68
N PRO A 270 -2.50 8.17 13.43
CA PRO A 270 -1.86 7.48 12.31
C PRO A 270 -0.46 8.00 12.02
N ASP A 271 0.50 7.10 11.78
CA ASP A 271 1.91 7.45 11.61
C ASP A 271 2.37 7.28 10.15
N SER A 272 2.17 8.33 9.35
CA SER A 272 2.65 8.36 7.96
C SER A 272 4.18 8.34 7.85
N ALA A 273 4.89 8.89 8.86
CA ALA A 273 6.36 8.89 8.87
C ALA A 273 6.93 7.48 9.02
N LEU A 274 6.29 6.61 9.81
CA LEU A 274 6.66 5.19 9.91
C LEU A 274 6.50 4.48 8.57
N VAL A 275 5.39 4.72 7.86
CA VAL A 275 5.13 4.11 6.55
C VAL A 275 6.18 4.55 5.52
N ARG A 276 6.50 5.85 5.50
CA ARG A 276 7.58 6.41 4.67
C ARG A 276 8.92 5.77 4.97
N ALA A 277 9.33 5.74 6.23
CA ALA A 277 10.62 5.16 6.62
C ALA A 277 10.72 3.66 6.29
N ALA A 278 9.62 2.91 6.39
CA ALA A 278 9.58 1.52 5.95
C ALA A 278 9.76 1.38 4.44
N ALA A 279 9.17 2.29 3.64
CA ALA A 279 9.36 2.33 2.19
C ALA A 279 10.81 2.69 1.80
N GLU A 280 11.48 3.59 2.54
CA GLU A 280 12.91 3.90 2.38
C GLU A 280 13.79 2.66 2.60
N VAL A 281 13.47 1.83 3.62
CA VAL A 281 14.17 0.55 3.85
C VAL A 281 14.00 -0.39 2.66
N VAL A 282 12.80 -0.47 2.08
CA VAL A 282 12.50 -1.29 0.90
C VAL A 282 13.26 -0.78 -0.33
N ALA A 283 13.23 0.54 -0.58
CA ALA A 283 13.96 1.17 -1.69
C ALA A 283 15.45 0.85 -1.62
N ASP A 284 16.06 1.05 -0.45
CA ASP A 284 17.45 0.71 -0.19
C ASP A 284 17.77 -0.76 -0.49
N ALA A 285 16.90 -1.68 -0.05
CA ALA A 285 17.12 -3.11 -0.26
C ALA A 285 17.12 -3.52 -1.74
N PHE A 286 16.37 -2.81 -2.59
CA PHE A 286 16.26 -3.13 -4.01
C PHE A 286 17.13 -2.25 -4.92
N THR A 287 17.80 -1.21 -4.40
CA THR A 287 18.72 -0.36 -5.16
C THR A 287 20.19 -0.64 -4.86
N ARG A 288 20.55 -1.00 -3.62
CA ARG A 288 21.95 -1.16 -3.16
C ARG A 288 22.66 -2.43 -3.63
N GLY A 289 22.10 -3.30 -4.39
CA GLY A 289 22.73 -4.55 -4.86
C GLY A 289 23.29 -4.50 -6.28
N ARG A 290 23.47 -3.30 -6.88
CA ARG A 290 23.78 -3.14 -8.31
C ARG A 290 24.80 -2.03 -8.63
N ALA A 291 25.72 -1.73 -7.71
CA ALA A 291 26.90 -0.94 -7.99
C ALA A 291 28.07 -1.85 -8.33
#